data_e8f1fc8d2c392d587a4b667ab293be8e
#
_entry.id   e8f1fc8d2c392d587a4b667ab293be8e
#
_cell.length_a   1.000
_cell.length_b   1.000
_cell.length_c   1.000
_cell.angle_alpha   90.00
_cell.angle_beta   90.00
_cell.angle_gamma   90.00
#
_symmetry.space_group_name_H-M   'P 1'
#
loop_
_entity.id
_entity.type
_entity.pdbx_description
1 polymer ?
#
loop_
_entity_poly.entity_id
_entity_poly.type
_entity_poly.pdbx_seq_one_letter_code
_entity_poly.pdbx_strand_id
1 'polypeptide(L)'
;MTSLVPRLFSELNDWFDQDWALRGSSLIRLEDRVTDTEYTIRAELPGLDPEKDVQINVSNGVLTIHAERREEFQAQHRSEFRYGMLQRSVRLPGNADESSVKAHYSQGILEITVPLKAQPEPQRIAIIKS
;
A
#
# COMPACT_ATOMS: atom_id res chain seq x y z
N MET A 1 -9.59 1.33 -12.55
CA MET A 1 -10.62 1.29 -11.53
C MET A 1 -11.01 2.70 -11.13
N THR A 2 -12.27 3.00 -11.19
CA THR A 2 -12.75 4.37 -11.11
C THR A 2 -13.66 4.64 -9.91
N SER A 3 -13.60 3.80 -8.90
CA SER A 3 -14.38 4.03 -7.70
C SER A 3 -13.91 5.31 -6.99
N LEU A 4 -14.85 6.08 -6.47
CA LEU A 4 -14.56 7.32 -5.76
C LEU A 4 -13.66 7.11 -4.54
N VAL A 5 -13.85 6.00 -3.83
CA VAL A 5 -13.11 5.76 -2.59
C VAL A 5 -11.63 5.58 -2.84
N PRO A 6 -11.16 4.75 -3.77
CA PRO A 6 -9.75 4.70 -4.10
C PRO A 6 -9.19 6.04 -4.58
N ARG A 7 -10.01 6.82 -5.28
CA ARG A 7 -9.59 8.13 -5.75
C ARG A 7 -9.34 9.10 -4.61
N LEU A 8 -10.20 9.10 -3.60
CA LEU A 8 -10.01 9.93 -2.42
C LEU A 8 -8.75 9.55 -1.65
N PHE A 9 -8.51 8.26 -1.49
CA PHE A 9 -7.28 7.80 -0.86
C PHE A 9 -6.06 8.19 -1.66
N SER A 10 -6.15 8.13 -2.99
CA SER A 10 -5.07 8.54 -3.86
C SER A 10 -4.74 10.02 -3.68
N GLU A 11 -5.73 10.87 -3.59
CA GLU A 11 -5.53 12.31 -3.37
C GLU A 11 -4.86 12.59 -2.02
N LEU A 12 -5.30 11.92 -0.96
CA LEU A 12 -4.69 12.05 0.36
C LEU A 12 -3.25 11.57 0.34
N ASN A 13 -2.99 10.46 -0.31
CA ASN A 13 -1.65 9.92 -0.42
C ASN A 13 -0.73 10.84 -1.20
N ASP A 14 -1.22 11.44 -2.27
CA ASP A 14 -0.44 12.41 -3.04
C ASP A 14 -0.06 13.62 -2.20
N TRP A 15 -0.97 14.07 -1.36
CA TRP A 15 -0.69 15.17 -0.44
C TRP A 15 0.41 14.80 0.56
N PHE A 16 0.35 13.60 1.12
CA PHE A 16 1.40 13.09 2.01
C PHE A 16 2.73 12.95 1.29
N ASP A 17 2.72 12.47 0.06
CA ASP A 17 3.92 12.32 -0.73
C ASP A 17 4.59 13.67 -1.00
N GLN A 18 3.81 14.70 -1.27
CA GLN A 18 4.33 16.05 -1.45
C GLN A 18 4.98 16.58 -0.19
N ASP A 19 4.32 16.40 0.96
CA ASP A 19 4.88 16.81 2.25
C ASP A 19 6.17 16.05 2.55
N TRP A 20 6.18 14.76 2.25
CA TRP A 20 7.34 13.91 2.41
C TRP A 20 8.51 14.39 1.53
N ALA A 21 8.24 14.72 0.29
CA ALA A 21 9.24 15.24 -0.63
C ALA A 21 9.78 16.59 -0.18
N LEU A 22 8.94 17.46 0.35
CA LEU A 22 9.33 18.76 0.88
C LEU A 22 10.32 18.63 2.06
N ARG A 23 10.24 17.52 2.78
CA ARG A 23 11.17 17.22 3.87
C ARG A 23 12.49 16.62 3.40
N GLY A 24 12.71 16.55 2.09
CA GLY A 24 13.92 16.01 1.51
C GLY A 24 13.98 14.49 1.44
N SER A 25 12.85 13.84 1.58
CA SER A 25 12.74 12.39 1.46
C SER A 25 12.37 12.00 0.05
N SER A 26 12.76 10.78 -0.36
CA SER A 26 12.42 10.25 -1.67
C SER A 26 10.92 10.03 -1.80
N LEU A 27 10.39 10.36 -2.96
CA LEU A 27 9.02 9.99 -3.29
C LEU A 27 8.90 8.48 -3.37
N ILE A 28 7.84 7.94 -2.79
CA ILE A 28 7.53 6.54 -2.92
C ILE A 28 6.54 6.37 -4.05
N ARG A 29 6.95 5.58 -5.04
CA ARG A 29 6.06 5.20 -6.11
C ARG A 29 5.24 4.00 -5.67
N LEU A 30 3.96 4.12 -5.86
CA LEU A 30 3.02 3.05 -5.62
C LEU A 30 2.27 2.76 -6.91
N GLU A 31 2.29 1.52 -7.33
CA GLU A 31 1.52 1.04 -8.47
C GLU A 31 0.60 -0.07 -8.02
N ASP A 32 -0.58 -0.15 -8.56
CA ASP A 32 -1.49 -1.24 -8.28
C ASP A 32 -2.07 -1.83 -9.57
N ARG A 33 -2.48 -3.08 -9.46
CA ARG A 33 -3.05 -3.82 -10.58
C ARG A 33 -4.12 -4.77 -10.05
N VAL A 34 -5.27 -4.79 -10.68
CA VAL A 34 -6.35 -5.70 -10.37
C VAL A 34 -6.55 -6.64 -11.54
N THR A 35 -6.56 -7.93 -11.26
CA THR A 35 -6.97 -8.97 -12.21
C THR A 35 -8.20 -9.69 -11.65
N ASP A 36 -8.70 -10.69 -12.36
CA ASP A 36 -9.85 -11.48 -11.88
C ASP A 36 -9.52 -12.28 -10.62
N THR A 37 -8.25 -12.60 -10.40
CA THR A 37 -7.83 -13.52 -9.35
C THR A 37 -7.01 -12.87 -8.25
N GLU A 38 -6.45 -11.69 -8.48
CA GLU A 38 -5.59 -11.07 -7.49
C GLU A 38 -5.49 -9.56 -7.64
N TYR A 39 -5.17 -8.91 -6.55
CA TYR A 39 -4.83 -7.51 -6.50
C TYR A 39 -3.37 -7.39 -6.08
N THR A 40 -2.57 -6.71 -6.86
CA THR A 40 -1.14 -6.56 -6.61
C THR A 40 -0.80 -5.10 -6.40
N ILE A 41 -0.03 -4.82 -5.34
CA ILE A 41 0.49 -3.49 -5.04
C ILE A 41 2.00 -3.57 -5.09
N ARG A 42 2.62 -2.64 -5.80
CA ARG A 42 4.09 -2.52 -5.86
C ARG A 42 4.50 -1.16 -5.35
N ALA A 43 5.37 -1.15 -4.36
CA ALA A 43 5.89 0.08 -3.76
C ALA A 43 7.41 0.11 -3.89
N GLU A 44 7.95 1.23 -4.37
CA GLU A 44 9.39 1.43 -4.42
C GLU A 44 9.88 1.94 -3.08
N LEU A 45 10.57 1.07 -2.34
CA LEU A 45 11.11 1.37 -1.02
C LEU A 45 12.59 1.00 -0.97
N PRO A 46 13.44 1.69 -1.73
CA PRO A 46 14.86 1.33 -1.78
C PRO A 46 15.56 1.64 -0.46
N GLY A 47 16.51 0.80 -0.11
CA GLY A 47 17.37 1.05 1.04
C GLY A 47 16.75 0.79 2.39
N LEU A 48 15.64 0.04 2.45
CA LEU A 48 15.00 -0.34 3.70
C LEU A 48 15.24 -1.80 4.04
N ASP A 49 15.24 -2.09 5.32
CA ASP A 49 15.23 -3.46 5.81
C ASP A 49 13.76 -3.89 5.96
N PRO A 50 13.27 -4.84 5.14
CA PRO A 50 11.86 -5.19 5.18
C PRO A 50 11.42 -5.81 6.50
N GLU A 51 12.33 -6.40 7.25
CA GLU A 51 11.99 -7.01 8.53
C GLU A 51 11.85 -5.99 9.65
N LYS A 52 12.62 -4.91 9.60
CA LYS A 52 12.68 -3.91 10.67
C LYS A 52 11.92 -2.64 10.34
N ASP A 53 11.98 -2.23 9.09
CA ASP A 53 11.58 -0.88 8.70
C ASP A 53 10.20 -0.84 8.04
N VAL A 54 9.63 -1.99 7.69
CA VAL A 54 8.38 -2.05 6.95
C VAL A 54 7.37 -2.92 7.69
N GLN A 55 6.17 -2.38 7.87
CA GLN A 55 5.04 -3.14 8.42
C GLN A 55 3.86 -3.03 7.49
N ILE A 56 3.14 -4.14 7.35
CA ILE A 56 1.93 -4.20 6.53
C ILE A 56 0.80 -4.69 7.42
N ASN A 57 -0.29 -3.96 7.45
CA ASN A 57 -1.48 -4.34 8.19
C ASN A 57 -2.68 -4.36 7.28
N VAL A 58 -3.57 -5.32 7.49
CA VAL A 58 -4.84 -5.40 6.77
C VAL A 58 -5.95 -5.48 7.80
N SER A 59 -6.89 -4.58 7.70
CA SER A 59 -8.03 -4.54 8.60
C SER A 59 -9.21 -3.86 7.93
N ASN A 60 -10.38 -4.46 8.01
CA ASN A 60 -11.63 -3.89 7.52
C ASN A 60 -11.58 -3.43 6.06
N GLY A 61 -10.93 -4.21 5.21
CA GLY A 61 -10.83 -3.89 3.80
C GLY A 61 -9.79 -2.83 3.45
N VAL A 62 -8.94 -2.46 4.41
CA VAL A 62 -7.88 -1.46 4.18
C VAL A 62 -6.53 -2.11 4.46
N LEU A 63 -5.64 -1.98 3.49
CA LEU A 63 -4.25 -2.39 3.63
C LEU A 63 -3.41 -1.15 3.90
N THR A 64 -2.62 -1.17 4.96
CA THR A 64 -1.76 -0.06 5.33
C THR A 64 -0.30 -0.50 5.28
N ILE A 65 0.51 0.26 4.57
CA ILE A 65 1.96 0.11 4.51
C ILE A 65 2.56 1.19 5.38
N HIS A 66 3.35 0.78 6.36
CA HIS A 66 4.08 1.67 7.23
C HIS A 66 5.57 1.44 7.02
N ALA A 67 6.30 2.47 6.65
CA ALA A 67 7.74 2.38 6.41
C ALA A 67 8.47 3.47 7.16
N GLU A 68 9.59 3.10 7.77
CA GLU A 68 10.48 4.04 8.45
C GLU A 68 11.83 4.03 7.78
N ARG A 69 12.39 5.19 7.57
CA ARG A 69 13.72 5.34 6.98
C ARG A 69 14.60 6.09 7.95
N ARG A 70 15.76 5.51 8.25
CA ARG A 70 16.84 6.19 8.98
C ARG A 70 17.97 6.44 8.04
N GLU A 71 18.42 7.66 7.97
CA GLU A 71 19.62 8.03 7.23
C GLU A 71 20.57 8.72 8.18
N GLU A 72 21.80 8.22 8.22
CA GLU A 72 22.90 8.84 8.95
C GLU A 72 23.78 9.59 7.99
N PHE A 73 23.96 10.87 8.22
CA PHE A 73 24.88 11.71 7.47
C PHE A 73 26.08 12.06 8.33
N GLN A 74 27.26 11.74 7.85
CA GLN A 74 28.49 12.20 8.46
C GLN A 74 29.06 13.35 7.64
N ALA A 75 28.99 14.55 8.18
CA ALA A 75 29.66 15.72 7.61
C ALA A 75 30.59 16.29 8.65
N GLN A 76 31.92 16.38 8.34
CA GLN A 76 32.94 17.06 9.09
C GLN A 76 32.74 17.12 10.61
N HIS A 77 32.97 16.06 11.32
CA HIS A 77 32.87 15.99 12.80
C HIS A 77 31.42 15.96 13.38
N ARG A 78 30.40 15.82 12.53
CA ARG A 78 29.03 15.69 12.97
C ARG A 78 28.37 14.48 12.37
N SER A 79 27.66 13.74 13.20
CA SER A 79 26.69 12.73 12.74
C SER A 79 25.31 13.35 12.76
N GLU A 80 24.63 13.39 11.63
CA GLU A 80 23.24 13.81 11.54
C GLU A 80 22.39 12.62 11.17
N PHE A 81 21.31 12.44 11.92
CA PHE A 81 20.32 11.42 11.63
C PHE A 81 19.10 12.06 10.99
N ARG A 82 18.73 11.57 9.83
CA ARG A 82 17.42 11.88 9.26
C ARG A 82 16.50 10.69 9.51
N TYR A 83 15.37 11.02 10.05
CA TYR A 83 14.33 10.04 10.32
C TYR A 83 13.11 10.38 9.47
N GLY A 84 12.70 9.44 8.65
CA GLY A 84 11.53 9.62 7.82
C GLY A 84 10.55 8.48 8.03
N MET A 85 9.28 8.81 8.12
CA MET A 85 8.20 7.86 8.27
C MET A 85 7.19 8.06 7.16
N LEU A 86 6.79 6.96 6.53
CA LEU A 86 5.77 6.98 5.49
C LEU A 86 4.69 5.99 5.84
N GLN A 87 3.45 6.40 5.63
CA GLN A 87 2.30 5.53 5.79
C GLN A 87 1.39 5.69 4.58
N ARG A 88 1.06 4.59 3.94
CA ARG A 88 0.14 4.56 2.81
C ARG A 88 -0.98 3.57 3.09
N SER A 89 -2.21 3.98 2.83
CA SER A 89 -3.38 3.13 2.99
C SER A 89 -4.06 2.93 1.64
N VAL A 90 -4.43 1.69 1.37
CA VAL A 90 -5.09 1.32 0.12
C VAL A 90 -6.34 0.53 0.46
N ARG A 91 -7.45 0.90 -0.16
CA ARG A 91 -8.68 0.14 0.01
C ARG A 91 -8.67 -1.07 -0.90
N LEU A 92 -8.89 -2.23 -0.30
CA LEU A 92 -8.91 -3.49 -1.04
C LEU A 92 -10.26 -3.69 -1.73
N PRO A 93 -10.27 -4.45 -2.86
CA PRO A 93 -11.53 -4.88 -3.45
C PRO A 93 -12.40 -5.64 -2.45
N GLY A 94 -13.71 -5.55 -2.61
CA GLY A 94 -14.65 -6.17 -1.67
C GLY A 94 -14.55 -7.69 -1.56
N ASN A 95 -13.99 -8.35 -2.57
CA ASN A 95 -13.78 -9.79 -2.59
C ASN A 95 -12.34 -10.19 -2.22
N ALA A 96 -11.59 -9.30 -1.60
CA ALA A 96 -10.22 -9.62 -1.20
C ALA A 96 -10.19 -10.65 -0.07
N ASP A 97 -9.29 -11.61 -0.21
CA ASP A 97 -9.04 -12.58 0.86
C ASP A 97 -7.95 -12.02 1.77
N GLU A 98 -8.37 -11.34 2.83
CA GLU A 98 -7.46 -10.68 3.74
C GLU A 98 -6.57 -11.64 4.52
N SER A 99 -6.97 -12.90 4.63
CA SER A 99 -6.19 -13.91 5.35
C SER A 99 -5.04 -14.50 4.54
N SER A 100 -5.00 -14.23 3.24
CA SER A 100 -4.04 -14.84 2.33
C SER A 100 -3.11 -13.81 1.67
N VAL A 101 -2.97 -12.65 2.26
CA VAL A 101 -2.09 -11.60 1.75
C VAL A 101 -0.64 -12.04 1.86
N LYS A 102 0.11 -11.87 0.78
CA LYS A 102 1.54 -12.16 0.75
C LYS A 102 2.32 -10.92 0.38
N ALA A 103 3.49 -10.77 0.96
CA ALA A 103 4.37 -9.66 0.67
C ALA A 103 5.76 -10.17 0.36
N HIS A 104 6.38 -9.60 -0.64
CA HIS A 104 7.72 -9.95 -1.09
C HIS A 104 8.53 -8.68 -1.33
N TYR A 105 9.72 -8.62 -0.77
CA TYR A 105 10.63 -7.50 -0.97
C TYR A 105 11.87 -7.97 -1.73
N SER A 106 12.17 -7.32 -2.83
CA SER A 106 13.33 -7.66 -3.64
C SER A 106 13.81 -6.42 -4.39
N GLN A 107 15.10 -6.18 -4.33
CA GLN A 107 15.76 -5.10 -5.07
C GLN A 107 15.10 -3.73 -4.86
N GLY A 108 14.72 -3.45 -3.63
CA GLY A 108 14.09 -2.18 -3.28
C GLY A 108 12.60 -2.08 -3.61
N ILE A 109 11.99 -3.16 -4.07
CA ILE A 109 10.57 -3.16 -4.42
C ILE A 109 9.82 -4.09 -3.48
N LEU A 110 8.81 -3.53 -2.83
CA LEU A 110 7.85 -4.29 -2.04
C LEU A 110 6.65 -4.62 -2.92
N GLU A 111 6.39 -5.91 -3.08
CA GLU A 111 5.24 -6.39 -3.83
C GLU A 111 4.29 -7.10 -2.89
N ILE A 112 3.04 -6.66 -2.87
CA ILE A 112 2.00 -7.24 -2.03
C ILE A 112 0.95 -7.84 -2.94
N THR A 113 0.66 -9.10 -2.74
CA THR A 113 -0.35 -9.82 -3.51
C THR A 113 -1.50 -10.19 -2.61
N VAL A 114 -2.69 -9.75 -2.98
CA VAL A 114 -3.93 -10.05 -2.29
C VAL A 114 -4.80 -10.91 -3.19
N PRO A 115 -5.00 -12.18 -2.85
CA PRO A 115 -5.90 -13.03 -3.63
C PRO A 115 -7.33 -12.52 -3.57
N LEU A 116 -8.04 -12.64 -4.67
CA LEU A 116 -9.45 -12.27 -4.74
C LEU A 116 -10.28 -13.53 -4.79
N LYS A 117 -11.32 -13.56 -3.98
CA LYS A 117 -12.29 -14.65 -4.00
C LYS A 117 -13.16 -14.53 -5.24
N ALA A 118 -13.59 -15.66 -5.77
CA ALA A 118 -14.54 -15.64 -6.86
C ALA A 118 -15.79 -14.89 -6.43
N GLN A 119 -16.24 -13.96 -7.26
CA GLN A 119 -17.49 -13.28 -6.99
C GLN A 119 -18.66 -14.25 -7.17
N PRO A 120 -19.61 -14.27 -6.22
CA PRO A 120 -20.78 -15.10 -6.42
C PRO A 120 -21.54 -14.66 -7.67
N GLU A 121 -22.06 -15.63 -8.40
CA GLU A 121 -22.88 -15.32 -9.56
C GLU A 121 -24.12 -14.52 -9.13
N PRO A 122 -24.56 -13.56 -9.94
CA PRO A 122 -25.77 -12.84 -9.63
C PRO A 122 -26.95 -13.82 -9.48
N GLN A 123 -27.68 -13.68 -8.40
CA GLN A 123 -28.88 -14.48 -8.18
C GLN A 123 -30.11 -13.75 -8.68
N ARG A 124 -30.92 -14.46 -9.45
CA ARG A 124 -32.20 -13.94 -9.86
C ARG A 124 -33.21 -14.23 -8.77
N ILE A 125 -33.79 -13.18 -8.26
CA ILE A 125 -34.76 -13.29 -7.19
C ILE A 125 -36.17 -13.35 -7.81
N ALA A 126 -36.94 -14.39 -7.44
CA ALA A 126 -38.30 -14.51 -7.89
C ALA A 126 -39.20 -13.52 -7.15
N ILE A 127 -40.06 -12.88 -7.89
CA ILE A 127 -41.04 -11.94 -7.32
C ILE A 127 -42.35 -12.70 -7.06
N ILE A 128 -42.81 -12.57 -5.83
CA ILE A 128 -44.11 -13.17 -5.45
C ILE A 128 -45.16 -12.10 -5.66
N LYS A 129 -46.18 -12.46 -6.45
CA LYS A 129 -47.30 -11.58 -6.72
C LYS A 129 -48.42 -11.91 -5.77
N SER A 130 -48.90 -10.92 -5.06
CA SER A 130 -50.04 -11.10 -4.14
C SER A 130 -51.32 -10.49 -4.68
#